data_7ad99cbd707b712c59340b2b4fa61524
#
_entry.id   7ad99cbd707b712c59340b2b4fa61524
#
_cell.length_a   1.000
_cell.length_b   1.000
_cell.length_c   1.000
_cell.angle_alpha   90.00
_cell.angle_beta   90.00
_cell.angle_gamma   90.00
#
_symmetry.space_group_name_H-M   'P 1'
#
loop_
_entity.id
_entity.type
_entity.pdbx_description
1 polymer ?
#
loop_
_entity_poly.entity_id
_entity_poly.type
_entity_poly.pdbx_seq_one_letter_code
_entity_poly.pdbx_strand_id
1 'polypeptide(L)'
;DGAAGFVDATIGPVGDAGPGQGAAWADYDLDGDIDLYLVNYGVPNKLFRNDGAGGFVDATAGVLADAGWGVAATWGDFDNDGDPDLYITNDGPNRLLRNDGGVFTRVTGLAIEDSGPGEGAAWGDYDNDGDLDIYLANYGTANKLIRNNGGGSFTSITTGPLGDLGNSTGVAWADYDNDGDLDVYMANYGSANRLLRNDGGGTFTALTSDPL
;
A
#
# COMPACT_ATOMS: atom_id res chain seq x y z
N ASP A 1 24.29 -10.37 -4.74
CA ASP A 1 25.64 -10.94 -4.67
C ASP A 1 26.43 -10.20 -3.58
N GLY A 2 26.38 -10.72 -2.35
CA GLY A 2 26.82 -10.02 -1.13
C GLY A 2 28.29 -9.59 -1.09
N ALA A 3 29.12 -9.97 -2.04
CA ALA A 3 30.54 -9.60 -2.08
C ALA A 3 30.93 -8.72 -3.28
N ALA A 4 30.12 -8.66 -4.34
CA ALA A 4 30.47 -8.05 -5.62
C ALA A 4 29.64 -6.80 -5.99
N GLY A 5 28.73 -6.36 -5.12
CA GLY A 5 27.82 -5.24 -5.42
C GLY A 5 26.62 -5.66 -6.26
N PHE A 6 25.86 -4.66 -6.74
CA PHE A 6 24.67 -4.87 -7.55
C PHE A 6 25.06 -5.19 -8.99
N VAL A 7 24.37 -6.17 -9.56
CA VAL A 7 24.45 -6.50 -11.00
C VAL A 7 23.07 -6.38 -11.61
N ASP A 8 22.99 -5.99 -12.88
CA ASP A 8 21.73 -6.03 -13.62
C ASP A 8 21.34 -7.50 -13.86
N ALA A 9 20.23 -7.91 -13.22
CA ALA A 9 19.66 -9.24 -13.33
C ALA A 9 18.33 -9.24 -14.10
N THR A 10 18.05 -8.19 -14.87
CA THR A 10 16.81 -8.04 -15.64
C THR A 10 16.77 -9.08 -16.76
N ILE A 11 16.03 -10.16 -16.55
CA ILE A 11 15.81 -11.23 -17.54
C ILE A 11 14.34 -11.62 -17.56
N GLY A 12 13.86 -12.07 -18.72
CA GLY A 12 12.48 -12.55 -18.86
C GLY A 12 11.42 -11.47 -18.64
N PRO A 13 10.27 -11.82 -18.02
CA PRO A 13 9.12 -10.94 -17.96
C PRO A 13 9.30 -9.71 -17.05
N VAL A 14 10.25 -9.72 -16.09
CA VAL A 14 10.51 -8.56 -15.23
C VAL A 14 11.09 -7.37 -15.97
N GLY A 15 11.58 -7.56 -17.20
CA GLY A 15 11.98 -6.50 -18.12
C GLY A 15 10.79 -5.86 -18.83
N ASP A 16 9.64 -5.71 -18.16
CA ASP A 16 8.46 -5.05 -18.71
C ASP A 16 8.80 -3.63 -19.18
N ALA A 17 8.36 -3.30 -20.41
CA ALA A 17 8.59 -1.98 -21.01
C ALA A 17 7.40 -1.04 -20.85
N GLY A 18 6.43 -1.38 -20.00
CA GLY A 18 5.27 -0.57 -19.69
C GLY A 18 5.60 0.71 -18.92
N PRO A 19 4.63 1.60 -18.73
CA PRO A 19 4.78 2.81 -17.94
C PRO A 19 4.69 2.52 -16.43
N GLY A 20 5.65 1.74 -15.91
CA GLY A 20 5.72 1.37 -14.50
C GLY A 20 5.81 2.60 -13.58
N GLN A 21 4.99 2.64 -12.53
CA GLN A 21 4.93 3.69 -11.52
C GLN A 21 5.37 3.18 -10.15
N GLY A 22 4.92 2.02 -9.74
CA GLY A 22 5.19 1.42 -8.45
C GLY A 22 5.49 -0.06 -8.52
N ALA A 23 6.15 -0.57 -7.50
CA ALA A 23 6.46 -1.98 -7.38
C ALA A 23 6.34 -2.42 -5.91
N ALA A 24 5.80 -3.60 -5.66
CA ALA A 24 5.66 -4.15 -4.33
C ALA A 24 6.08 -5.63 -4.33
N TRP A 25 6.87 -6.01 -3.33
CA TRP A 25 7.38 -7.36 -3.16
C TRP A 25 6.65 -8.10 -2.03
N ALA A 26 6.27 -9.34 -2.27
CA ALA A 26 5.77 -10.29 -1.26
C ALA A 26 5.92 -11.72 -1.77
N ASP A 27 5.92 -12.68 -0.87
CA ASP A 27 5.69 -14.08 -1.16
C ASP A 27 4.17 -14.32 -1.14
N TYR A 28 3.49 -14.09 -2.30
CA TYR A 28 2.04 -14.08 -2.34
C TYR A 28 1.40 -15.47 -2.33
N ASP A 29 2.14 -16.50 -2.75
CA ASP A 29 1.67 -17.89 -2.80
C ASP A 29 2.34 -18.79 -1.75
N LEU A 30 3.14 -18.18 -0.85
CA LEU A 30 3.77 -18.81 0.31
C LEU A 30 4.70 -19.99 -0.06
N ASP A 31 5.34 -19.90 -1.24
CA ASP A 31 6.28 -20.92 -1.71
C ASP A 31 7.72 -20.71 -1.20
N GLY A 32 7.99 -19.57 -0.55
CA GLY A 32 9.27 -19.17 0.04
C GLY A 32 10.12 -18.30 -0.86
N ASP A 33 9.69 -18.01 -2.09
CA ASP A 33 10.36 -17.12 -3.03
C ASP A 33 9.59 -15.78 -3.11
N ILE A 34 10.30 -14.66 -3.12
CA ILE A 34 9.66 -13.33 -3.13
C ILE A 34 9.26 -12.94 -4.55
N ASP A 35 7.98 -12.57 -4.71
CA ASP A 35 7.33 -12.19 -5.96
C ASP A 35 7.25 -10.67 -6.14
N LEU A 36 6.95 -10.22 -7.35
CA LEU A 36 6.89 -8.81 -7.71
C LEU A 36 5.54 -8.44 -8.32
N TYR A 37 4.84 -7.50 -7.70
CA TYR A 37 3.73 -6.81 -8.35
C TYR A 37 4.20 -5.47 -8.90
N LEU A 38 4.02 -5.26 -10.22
CA LEU A 38 4.34 -4.02 -10.93
C LEU A 38 3.06 -3.26 -11.24
N VAL A 39 3.00 -2.02 -10.77
CA VAL A 39 1.89 -1.10 -11.04
C VAL A 39 2.24 -0.27 -12.27
N ASN A 40 1.33 -0.25 -13.25
CA ASN A 40 1.46 0.48 -14.49
C ASN A 40 0.41 1.59 -14.61
N TYR A 41 0.74 2.65 -15.33
CA TYR A 41 -0.15 3.79 -15.58
C TYR A 41 -0.88 3.61 -16.92
N GLY A 42 -2.21 3.41 -16.88
CA GLY A 42 -3.07 3.35 -18.06
C GLY A 42 -2.92 2.09 -18.93
N VAL A 43 -2.18 1.09 -18.46
CA VAL A 43 -2.08 -0.25 -19.05
C VAL A 43 -2.14 -1.30 -17.92
N PRO A 44 -2.40 -2.59 -18.23
CA PRO A 44 -2.53 -3.61 -17.20
C PRO A 44 -1.32 -3.71 -16.29
N ASN A 45 -1.56 -3.76 -14.99
CA ASN A 45 -0.57 -4.12 -13.98
C ASN A 45 -0.07 -5.55 -14.19
N LYS A 46 1.04 -5.91 -13.57
CA LYS A 46 1.68 -7.21 -13.71
C LYS A 46 1.99 -7.85 -12.37
N LEU A 47 1.72 -9.15 -12.26
CA LEU A 47 2.26 -10.00 -11.21
C LEU A 47 3.32 -10.91 -11.81
N PHE A 48 4.53 -10.83 -11.32
CA PHE A 48 5.63 -11.71 -11.70
C PHE A 48 5.92 -12.65 -10.54
N ARG A 49 5.56 -13.93 -10.73
CA ARG A 49 5.88 -14.97 -9.76
C ARG A 49 7.34 -15.39 -9.93
N ASN A 50 8.02 -15.52 -8.81
CA ASN A 50 9.38 -16.02 -8.75
C ASN A 50 9.35 -17.54 -8.51
N ASP A 51 9.82 -18.32 -9.45
CA ASP A 51 9.93 -19.78 -9.32
C ASP A 51 11.34 -20.19 -8.83
N GLY A 52 12.00 -19.37 -8.01
CA GLY A 52 13.32 -19.60 -7.47
C GLY A 52 14.38 -19.76 -8.58
N ALA A 53 14.96 -20.93 -8.69
CA ALA A 53 15.97 -21.21 -9.73
C ALA A 53 15.41 -21.13 -11.16
N GLY A 54 14.09 -21.15 -11.32
CA GLY A 54 13.40 -21.00 -12.61
C GLY A 54 13.27 -19.57 -13.09
N GLY A 55 13.51 -18.59 -12.21
CA GLY A 55 13.31 -17.17 -12.47
C GLY A 55 11.85 -16.75 -12.49
N PHE A 56 11.58 -15.54 -12.98
CA PHE A 56 10.23 -14.97 -12.96
C PHE A 56 9.36 -15.44 -14.14
N VAL A 57 8.08 -15.67 -13.86
CA VAL A 57 7.02 -15.91 -14.84
C VAL A 57 5.90 -14.87 -14.70
N ASP A 58 5.27 -14.48 -15.81
CA ASP A 58 4.09 -13.59 -15.77
C ASP A 58 2.87 -14.42 -15.28
N ALA A 59 2.47 -14.19 -14.05
CA ALA A 59 1.32 -14.82 -13.39
C ALA A 59 0.07 -13.91 -13.38
N THR A 60 0.09 -12.83 -14.15
CA THR A 60 -0.98 -11.85 -14.19
C THR A 60 -2.28 -12.48 -14.70
N ALA A 61 -3.33 -12.48 -13.89
CA ALA A 61 -4.63 -13.01 -14.26
C ALA A 61 -5.77 -12.22 -13.62
N GLY A 62 -6.92 -12.17 -14.29
CA GLY A 62 -8.17 -11.65 -13.74
C GLY A 62 -8.05 -10.23 -13.18
N VAL A 63 -8.38 -10.07 -11.90
CA VAL A 63 -8.41 -8.77 -11.20
C VAL A 63 -7.02 -8.15 -10.99
N LEU A 64 -5.94 -8.94 -11.09
CA LEU A 64 -4.56 -8.47 -11.00
C LEU A 64 -4.15 -7.59 -12.19
N ALA A 65 -4.77 -7.80 -13.35
CA ALA A 65 -4.53 -7.03 -14.57
C ALA A 65 -5.32 -5.70 -14.59
N ASP A 66 -5.38 -4.98 -13.46
CA ASP A 66 -6.01 -3.66 -13.43
C ASP A 66 -5.32 -2.73 -14.43
N ALA A 67 -6.10 -2.14 -15.33
CA ALA A 67 -5.64 -1.22 -16.37
C ALA A 67 -6.01 0.24 -16.04
N GLY A 68 -6.20 0.54 -14.76
CA GLY A 68 -6.40 1.89 -14.24
C GLY A 68 -5.15 2.76 -14.38
N TRP A 69 -5.22 3.94 -13.85
CA TRP A 69 -4.04 4.80 -13.72
C TRP A 69 -3.33 4.48 -12.40
N GLY A 70 -2.68 3.31 -12.38
CA GLY A 70 -2.02 2.80 -11.19
C GLY A 70 -0.83 3.66 -10.78
N VAL A 71 -0.66 3.87 -9.48
CA VAL A 71 0.41 4.70 -8.89
C VAL A 71 1.31 3.86 -8.00
N ALA A 72 0.76 3.21 -6.97
CA ALA A 72 1.53 2.38 -6.05
C ALA A 72 0.73 1.13 -5.61
N ALA A 73 1.41 0.20 -4.98
CA ALA A 73 0.80 -0.96 -4.35
C ALA A 73 1.49 -1.30 -3.03
N THR A 74 0.76 -1.94 -2.14
CA THR A 74 1.29 -2.44 -0.87
C THR A 74 0.60 -3.75 -0.48
N TRP A 75 1.38 -4.68 0.06
CA TRP A 75 0.92 -5.98 0.54
C TRP A 75 0.65 -5.94 2.04
N GLY A 76 -0.41 -6.63 2.47
CA GLY A 76 -0.75 -6.82 3.88
C GLY A 76 -1.85 -7.85 4.03
N ASP A 77 -1.80 -8.68 5.05
CA ASP A 77 -2.82 -9.68 5.39
C ASP A 77 -3.94 -8.96 6.19
N PHE A 78 -4.99 -8.47 5.48
CA PHE A 78 -6.01 -7.64 6.12
C PHE A 78 -7.10 -8.45 6.83
N ASP A 79 -7.27 -9.73 6.49
CA ASP A 79 -8.29 -10.59 7.08
C ASP A 79 -7.72 -11.70 7.99
N ASN A 80 -6.40 -11.65 8.22
CA ASN A 80 -5.65 -12.52 9.14
C ASN A 80 -5.76 -14.02 8.76
N ASP A 81 -5.87 -14.31 7.46
CA ASP A 81 -5.91 -15.69 6.96
C ASP A 81 -4.53 -16.29 6.66
N GLY A 82 -3.49 -15.45 6.69
CA GLY A 82 -2.09 -15.79 6.47
C GLY A 82 -1.60 -15.54 5.05
N ASP A 83 -2.48 -15.23 4.11
CA ASP A 83 -2.14 -14.94 2.73
C ASP A 83 -1.96 -13.41 2.53
N PRO A 84 -0.88 -12.92 1.91
CA PRO A 84 -0.73 -11.49 1.65
C PRO A 84 -1.76 -10.97 0.65
N ASP A 85 -2.53 -9.95 1.05
CA ASP A 85 -3.48 -9.23 0.22
C ASP A 85 -2.85 -7.99 -0.42
N LEU A 86 -3.48 -7.46 -1.47
CA LEU A 86 -2.91 -6.37 -2.25
C LEU A 86 -3.81 -5.14 -2.27
N TYR A 87 -3.30 -4.00 -1.80
CA TYR A 87 -3.92 -2.70 -2.01
C TYR A 87 -3.19 -1.92 -3.10
N ILE A 88 -3.95 -1.41 -4.09
CA ILE A 88 -3.43 -0.67 -5.24
C ILE A 88 -4.01 0.74 -5.20
N THR A 89 -3.14 1.75 -5.18
CA THR A 89 -3.55 3.14 -5.34
C THR A 89 -3.59 3.52 -6.82
N ASN A 90 -4.61 4.29 -7.19
CA ASN A 90 -4.81 4.76 -8.55
C ASN A 90 -5.11 6.27 -8.56
N ASP A 91 -4.78 6.95 -9.66
CA ASP A 91 -5.40 8.23 -10.01
C ASP A 91 -6.83 7.94 -10.47
N GLY A 92 -7.71 7.75 -9.49
CA GLY A 92 -9.06 7.20 -9.64
C GLY A 92 -9.36 6.14 -8.58
N PRO A 93 -10.39 5.28 -8.78
CA PRO A 93 -10.77 4.32 -7.75
C PRO A 93 -9.66 3.33 -7.39
N ASN A 94 -9.27 3.30 -6.12
CA ASN A 94 -8.31 2.34 -5.57
C ASN A 94 -8.88 0.91 -5.57
N ARG A 95 -8.03 -0.08 -5.35
CA ARG A 95 -8.40 -1.50 -5.34
C ARG A 95 -7.84 -2.21 -4.12
N LEU A 96 -8.68 -2.97 -3.43
CA LEU A 96 -8.25 -4.00 -2.50
C LEU A 96 -8.54 -5.37 -3.13
N LEU A 97 -7.53 -6.19 -3.24
CA LEU A 97 -7.63 -7.54 -3.77
C LEU A 97 -7.30 -8.51 -2.65
N ARG A 98 -8.29 -9.33 -2.25
CA ARG A 98 -8.09 -10.42 -1.31
C ARG A 98 -7.45 -11.59 -2.03
N ASN A 99 -6.43 -12.16 -1.41
CA ASN A 99 -5.75 -13.36 -1.84
C ASN A 99 -6.26 -14.56 -1.03
N ASP A 100 -6.68 -15.60 -1.67
CA ASP A 100 -7.04 -16.89 -1.06
C ASP A 100 -6.15 -17.97 -1.70
N GLY A 101 -4.94 -18.15 -1.20
CA GLY A 101 -3.98 -19.16 -1.72
C GLY A 101 -3.60 -18.94 -3.18
N GLY A 102 -3.30 -17.70 -3.58
CA GLY A 102 -2.94 -17.32 -4.95
C GLY A 102 -4.15 -17.02 -5.85
N VAL A 103 -5.38 -17.08 -5.33
CA VAL A 103 -6.60 -16.73 -6.07
C VAL A 103 -7.12 -15.38 -5.60
N PHE A 104 -6.98 -14.36 -6.44
CA PHE A 104 -7.34 -12.99 -6.09
C PHE A 104 -8.79 -12.66 -6.41
N THR A 105 -9.48 -12.03 -5.45
CA THR A 105 -10.83 -11.50 -5.60
C THR A 105 -10.87 -10.03 -5.18
N ARG A 106 -11.69 -9.22 -5.88
CA ARG A 106 -11.81 -7.80 -5.53
C ARG A 106 -12.74 -7.61 -4.34
N VAL A 107 -12.26 -6.95 -3.31
CA VAL A 107 -13.08 -6.44 -2.21
C VAL A 107 -13.67 -5.10 -2.63
N THR A 108 -14.97 -4.91 -2.41
CA THR A 108 -15.69 -3.69 -2.82
C THR A 108 -16.27 -2.96 -1.62
N GLY A 109 -16.24 -1.62 -1.67
CA GLY A 109 -16.82 -0.79 -0.62
C GLY A 109 -16.35 0.66 -0.73
N LEU A 110 -17.23 1.60 -0.38
CA LEU A 110 -16.95 3.04 -0.53
C LEU A 110 -15.72 3.53 0.26
N ALA A 111 -15.38 2.87 1.37
CA ALA A 111 -14.25 3.27 2.18
C ALA A 111 -12.91 2.93 1.51
N ILE A 112 -12.80 1.73 0.89
CA ILE A 112 -11.57 1.21 0.29
C ILE A 112 -11.41 1.58 -1.19
N GLU A 113 -12.52 1.84 -1.90
CA GLU A 113 -12.54 2.26 -3.30
C GLU A 113 -12.51 3.79 -3.42
N ASP A 114 -11.62 4.45 -2.70
CA ASP A 114 -11.46 5.90 -2.82
C ASP A 114 -11.23 6.28 -4.28
N SER A 115 -11.98 7.26 -4.76
CA SER A 115 -11.88 7.77 -6.13
C SER A 115 -11.01 9.02 -6.25
N GLY A 116 -10.36 9.42 -5.17
CA GLY A 116 -9.34 10.47 -5.19
C GLY A 116 -8.06 10.00 -5.88
N PRO A 117 -7.15 10.93 -6.22
CA PRO A 117 -5.84 10.58 -6.76
C PRO A 117 -4.95 10.00 -5.65
N GLY A 118 -5.03 8.69 -5.46
CA GLY A 118 -4.23 7.97 -4.47
C GLY A 118 -2.78 7.84 -4.91
N GLU A 119 -1.86 8.39 -4.10
CA GLU A 119 -0.43 8.41 -4.40
C GLU A 119 0.33 7.30 -3.68
N GLY A 120 0.00 7.06 -2.41
CA GLY A 120 0.64 6.05 -1.59
C GLY A 120 -0.26 5.53 -0.50
N ALA A 121 0.00 4.31 -0.07
CA ALA A 121 -0.71 3.69 1.05
C ALA A 121 0.25 2.88 1.91
N ALA A 122 -0.04 2.79 3.21
CA ALA A 122 0.71 1.95 4.14
C ALA A 122 -0.25 1.24 5.08
N TRP A 123 0.00 -0.05 5.30
CA TRP A 123 -0.68 -0.87 6.28
C TRP A 123 -0.09 -0.68 7.67
N GLY A 124 -0.95 -0.65 8.68
CA GLY A 124 -0.55 -0.61 10.09
C GLY A 124 -1.75 -0.81 10.99
N ASP A 125 -1.60 -1.56 12.07
CA ASP A 125 -2.61 -1.72 13.13
C ASP A 125 -2.48 -0.50 14.07
N TYR A 126 -3.24 0.60 13.75
CA TYR A 126 -3.08 1.88 14.46
C TYR A 126 -3.78 1.91 15.81
N ASP A 127 -4.77 1.06 16.03
CA ASP A 127 -5.56 1.03 17.28
C ASP A 127 -5.33 -0.25 18.09
N ASN A 128 -4.36 -1.07 17.69
CA ASN A 128 -3.90 -2.29 18.36
C ASN A 128 -5.04 -3.32 18.54
N ASP A 129 -5.97 -3.38 17.57
CA ASP A 129 -7.08 -4.35 17.62
C ASP A 129 -6.75 -5.69 16.92
N GLY A 130 -5.58 -5.76 16.26
CA GLY A 130 -5.04 -6.93 15.58
C GLY A 130 -5.40 -7.01 14.10
N ASP A 131 -6.19 -6.07 13.59
CA ASP A 131 -6.54 -5.97 12.17
C ASP A 131 -5.67 -4.87 11.50
N LEU A 132 -5.16 -5.14 10.30
CA LEU A 132 -4.38 -4.14 9.57
C LEU A 132 -5.29 -3.07 8.97
N ASP A 133 -4.96 -1.80 9.25
CA ASP A 133 -5.57 -0.61 8.71
C ASP A 133 -4.75 0.01 7.59
N ILE A 134 -5.35 0.91 6.80
CA ILE A 134 -4.66 1.61 5.72
C ILE A 134 -4.63 3.11 5.99
N TYR A 135 -3.46 3.74 5.97
CA TYR A 135 -3.40 5.17 5.74
C TYR A 135 -3.13 5.44 4.26
N LEU A 136 -4.04 6.21 3.64
CA LEU A 136 -4.02 6.57 2.22
C LEU A 136 -3.60 8.03 2.06
N ALA A 137 -2.50 8.24 1.37
CA ALA A 137 -2.02 9.55 0.94
C ALA A 137 -2.65 9.93 -0.41
N ASN A 138 -3.31 11.09 -0.48
CA ASN A 138 -3.96 11.60 -1.67
C ASN A 138 -3.32 12.90 -2.16
N TYR A 139 -3.32 13.12 -3.47
CA TYR A 139 -2.86 14.36 -4.08
C TYR A 139 -4.03 15.32 -4.29
N GLY A 140 -3.97 16.52 -3.68
CA GLY A 140 -4.99 17.55 -3.85
C GLY A 140 -6.37 17.26 -3.25
N THR A 141 -6.53 16.15 -2.55
CA THR A 141 -7.73 15.80 -1.77
C THR A 141 -7.35 15.33 -0.37
N ALA A 142 -8.33 15.18 0.52
CA ALA A 142 -8.05 14.75 1.88
C ALA A 142 -7.43 13.33 1.92
N ASN A 143 -6.38 13.19 2.71
CA ASN A 143 -5.88 11.88 3.11
C ASN A 143 -6.93 11.12 3.92
N LYS A 144 -6.78 9.81 4.02
CA LYS A 144 -7.75 8.96 4.73
C LYS A 144 -7.04 7.92 5.57
N LEU A 145 -7.50 7.79 6.81
CA LEU A 145 -7.31 6.55 7.55
C LEU A 145 -8.51 5.65 7.27
N ILE A 146 -8.26 4.48 6.75
CA ILE A 146 -9.26 3.46 6.43
C ILE A 146 -9.13 2.38 7.49
N ARG A 147 -10.02 2.45 8.48
CA ARG A 147 -10.06 1.46 9.56
C ARG A 147 -10.67 0.17 9.07
N ASN A 148 -9.99 -0.93 9.31
CA ASN A 148 -10.53 -2.28 9.22
C ASN A 148 -11.30 -2.57 10.51
N ASN A 149 -12.55 -3.01 10.40
CA ASN A 149 -13.38 -3.36 11.57
C ASN A 149 -13.53 -4.89 11.69
N GLY A 150 -12.68 -5.64 10.99
CA GLY A 150 -12.79 -7.08 10.85
C GLY A 150 -13.90 -7.54 9.91
N GLY A 151 -13.79 -8.80 9.46
CA GLY A 151 -14.80 -9.43 8.61
C GLY A 151 -15.07 -8.75 7.27
N GLY A 152 -14.08 -8.03 6.72
CA GLY A 152 -14.18 -7.32 5.43
C GLY A 152 -14.96 -6.01 5.49
N SER A 153 -15.17 -5.45 6.69
CA SER A 153 -15.86 -4.17 6.90
C SER A 153 -14.88 -3.05 7.15
N PHE A 154 -15.01 -1.94 6.42
CA PHE A 154 -14.08 -0.80 6.50
C PHE A 154 -14.81 0.51 6.79
N THR A 155 -14.14 1.41 7.52
CA THR A 155 -14.62 2.77 7.81
C THR A 155 -13.55 3.79 7.43
N SER A 156 -13.93 4.82 6.65
CA SER A 156 -13.03 5.92 6.31
C SER A 156 -13.08 7.03 7.36
N ILE A 157 -11.93 7.44 7.88
CA ILE A 157 -11.74 8.51 8.85
C ILE A 157 -10.95 9.63 8.18
N THR A 158 -11.57 10.82 8.09
CA THR A 158 -10.97 12.01 7.46
C THR A 158 -11.00 13.22 8.39
N THR A 159 -11.30 13.02 9.66
CA THR A 159 -11.47 14.09 10.65
C THR A 159 -10.15 14.47 11.31
N GLY A 160 -10.06 15.72 11.74
CA GLY A 160 -8.87 16.22 12.44
C GLY A 160 -7.63 16.22 11.57
N PRO A 161 -6.45 15.94 12.15
CA PRO A 161 -5.18 15.98 11.42
C PRO A 161 -5.02 14.85 10.39
N LEU A 162 -5.82 13.78 10.49
CA LEU A 162 -5.79 12.64 9.57
C LEU A 162 -6.27 13.00 8.16
N GLY A 163 -7.21 13.95 8.05
CA GLY A 163 -7.76 14.42 6.78
C GLY A 163 -6.98 15.61 6.20
N ASP A 164 -5.64 15.56 6.21
CA ASP A 164 -4.82 16.62 5.61
C ASP A 164 -5.17 16.82 4.12
N LEU A 165 -5.31 18.08 3.73
CA LEU A 165 -5.62 18.50 2.35
C LEU A 165 -4.35 18.80 1.54
N GLY A 166 -3.20 18.35 2.00
CA GLY A 166 -1.93 18.51 1.30
C GLY A 166 -1.86 17.70 0.00
N ASN A 167 -0.80 17.93 -0.76
CA ASN A 167 -0.45 17.06 -1.88
C ASN A 167 0.43 15.93 -1.34
N SER A 168 -0.16 15.00 -0.62
CA SER A 168 0.60 13.91 -0.02
C SER A 168 0.98 12.88 -1.09
N THR A 169 2.27 12.52 -1.12
CA THR A 169 2.85 11.61 -2.14
C THR A 169 3.37 10.31 -1.53
N GLY A 170 3.48 10.25 -0.21
CA GLY A 170 3.93 9.05 0.47
C GLY A 170 3.56 9.06 1.94
N VAL A 171 3.49 7.88 2.53
CA VAL A 171 3.14 7.67 3.93
C VAL A 171 3.92 6.52 4.51
N ALA A 172 4.24 6.61 5.80
CA ALA A 172 4.86 5.54 6.56
C ALA A 172 4.33 5.55 8.00
N TRP A 173 4.23 4.34 8.58
CA TRP A 173 3.95 4.13 9.99
C TRP A 173 5.22 3.85 10.77
N ALA A 174 5.31 4.35 11.98
CA ALA A 174 6.34 4.00 12.95
C ALA A 174 5.89 4.43 14.35
N ASP A 175 6.21 3.64 15.36
CA ASP A 175 6.15 4.08 16.77
C ASP A 175 7.43 4.89 17.04
N TYR A 176 7.38 6.22 16.82
CA TYR A 176 8.58 7.07 16.87
C TYR A 176 8.97 7.45 18.30
N ASP A 177 8.03 7.49 19.23
CA ASP A 177 8.26 7.86 20.64
C ASP A 177 8.24 6.66 21.60
N ASN A 178 8.05 5.46 21.09
CA ASN A 178 8.09 4.17 21.79
C ASN A 178 7.00 4.05 22.87
N ASP A 179 5.82 4.58 22.60
CA ASP A 179 4.66 4.46 23.49
C ASP A 179 3.79 3.23 23.19
N GLY A 180 4.04 2.53 22.07
CA GLY A 180 3.37 1.32 21.63
C GLY A 180 2.27 1.57 20.61
N ASP A 181 1.99 2.82 20.25
CA ASP A 181 1.01 3.19 19.23
C ASP A 181 1.72 3.60 17.93
N LEU A 182 1.16 3.23 16.78
CA LEU A 182 1.73 3.58 15.48
C LEU A 182 1.40 5.03 15.11
N ASP A 183 2.44 5.81 14.80
CA ASP A 183 2.39 7.17 14.32
C ASP A 183 2.47 7.25 12.80
N VAL A 184 2.01 8.36 12.22
CA VAL A 184 2.01 8.56 10.76
C VAL A 184 2.95 9.66 10.35
N TYR A 185 3.87 9.37 9.45
CA TYR A 185 4.63 10.38 8.72
C TYR A 185 4.14 10.50 7.29
N MET A 186 3.83 11.73 6.86
CA MET A 186 3.37 12.05 5.51
C MET A 186 4.40 12.92 4.79
N ALA A 187 4.80 12.47 3.60
CA ALA A 187 5.58 13.25 2.67
C ALA A 187 4.66 14.05 1.75
N ASN A 188 4.83 15.37 1.71
CA ASN A 188 4.00 16.28 0.92
C ASN A 188 4.80 16.97 -0.19
N TYR A 189 4.21 17.05 -1.37
CA TYR A 189 4.75 17.82 -2.49
C TYR A 189 4.35 19.30 -2.40
N GLY A 190 5.34 20.18 -2.39
CA GLY A 190 5.12 21.62 -2.40
C GLY A 190 4.65 22.23 -1.07
N SER A 191 4.56 21.44 0.00
CA SER A 191 4.25 21.89 1.36
C SER A 191 5.09 21.12 2.38
N ALA A 192 5.07 21.54 3.66
CA ALA A 192 5.80 20.83 4.72
C ALA A 192 5.28 19.41 4.90
N ASN A 193 6.19 18.47 5.11
CA ASN A 193 5.87 17.13 5.57
C ASN A 193 5.23 17.17 6.95
N ARG A 194 4.52 16.12 7.35
CA ARG A 194 3.81 16.08 8.63
C ARG A 194 4.08 14.78 9.37
N LEU A 195 4.27 14.93 10.67
CA LEU A 195 4.24 13.83 11.61
C LEU A 195 2.97 13.97 12.46
N LEU A 196 2.15 12.94 12.47
CA LEU A 196 0.98 12.81 13.34
C LEU A 196 1.28 11.79 14.41
N ARG A 197 1.32 12.25 15.66
CA ARG A 197 1.45 11.35 16.80
C ARG A 197 0.10 10.74 17.12
N ASN A 198 0.07 9.43 17.29
CA ASN A 198 -1.07 8.71 17.83
C ASN A 198 -1.00 8.78 19.37
N ASP A 199 -2.00 9.38 19.98
CA ASP A 199 -2.08 9.53 21.46
C ASP A 199 -2.89 8.37 22.09
N GLY A 200 -3.09 7.27 21.32
CA GLY A 200 -3.91 6.12 21.68
C GLY A 200 -5.41 6.32 21.46
N GLY A 201 -6.13 5.19 21.35
CA GLY A 201 -7.58 5.21 21.14
C GLY A 201 -8.06 5.93 19.88
N GLY A 202 -7.23 5.99 18.84
CA GLY A 202 -7.56 6.64 17.56
C GLY A 202 -7.48 8.17 17.59
N THR A 203 -6.82 8.75 18.59
CA THR A 203 -6.64 10.20 18.70
C THR A 203 -5.26 10.58 18.15
N PHE A 204 -5.24 11.46 17.14
CA PHE A 204 -4.00 11.93 16.53
C PHE A 204 -3.75 13.42 16.78
N THR A 205 -2.51 13.76 17.09
CA THR A 205 -2.02 15.13 17.24
C THR A 205 -0.98 15.46 16.17
N ALA A 206 -1.23 16.53 15.38
CA ALA A 206 -0.23 17.01 14.43
C ALA A 206 0.91 17.71 15.16
N LEU A 207 2.13 17.28 14.95
CA LEU A 207 3.31 17.95 15.47
C LEU A 207 3.69 19.09 14.50
N THR A 208 3.40 20.34 14.92
CA THR A 208 3.53 21.54 14.08
C THR A 208 4.80 22.36 14.33
N SER A 209 5.62 21.96 15.28
CA SER A 209 6.85 22.67 15.61
C SER A 209 8.01 21.70 15.79
N ASP A 210 8.77 21.59 14.80
CA ASP A 210 10.23 21.63 14.65
C ASP A 210 11.11 21.06 15.75
N PRO A 211 12.30 20.63 15.40
CA PRO A 211 12.82 20.09 14.13
C PRO A 211 13.29 18.66 14.32
N LEU A 212 13.05 17.86 13.31
CA LEU A 212 13.90 16.68 13.17
C LEU A 212 15.14 17.03 12.38
#